data_5357855eb9c96e2ea9403fcf21851fc9
#
_entry.id   5357855eb9c96e2ea9403fcf21851fc9
#
_cell.length_a   1.000
_cell.length_b   1.000
_cell.length_c   1.000
_cell.angle_alpha   90.00
_cell.angle_beta   90.00
_cell.angle_gamma   90.00
#
_symmetry.space_group_name_H-M   'P 1'
#
loop_
_entity.id
_entity.type
_entity.pdbx_description
1 polymer ?
#
loop_
_entity_poly.entity_id
_entity_poly.type
_entity_poly.pdbx_seq_one_letter_code
_entity_poly.pdbx_strand_id
1 'polypeptide(L)'
;MVAEALALIGIALLVFVLLVTIYVATSRYKLAPSDKILVVYGNVKDKGSAACYHGGGKIVWPLIQHYAYLDLKPMTISIDLEHALSQQNIRINVPSTFTIGISTQPSVMKNAAERLLGLPVPQIEDMAKEIIFGQLRLTVASPVSYTHLTLPTNSNV
;
A
#
# COMPACT_ATOMS: atom_id res chain seq x y z
N MET A 1 -40.37 -7.91 -48.70
CA MET A 1 -38.92 -8.03 -49.01
C MET A 1 -38.11 -6.88 -48.43
N VAL A 2 -38.37 -5.61 -48.78
CA VAL A 2 -37.56 -4.48 -48.24
C VAL A 2 -37.75 -4.27 -46.73
N ALA A 3 -38.97 -4.41 -46.22
CA ALA A 3 -39.26 -4.28 -44.80
C ALA A 3 -38.62 -5.42 -43.96
N GLU A 4 -38.58 -6.61 -44.46
CA GLU A 4 -37.91 -7.77 -43.79
C GLU A 4 -36.39 -7.60 -43.78
N ALA A 5 -35.81 -7.11 -44.88
CA ALA A 5 -34.38 -6.81 -44.93
C ALA A 5 -34.00 -5.70 -43.95
N LEU A 6 -34.83 -4.66 -43.82
CA LEU A 6 -34.61 -3.59 -42.85
C LEU A 6 -34.73 -4.08 -41.40
N ALA A 7 -35.69 -4.98 -41.13
CA ALA A 7 -35.84 -5.60 -39.82
C ALA A 7 -34.60 -6.45 -39.44
N LEU A 8 -34.08 -7.25 -40.37
CA LEU A 8 -32.91 -8.09 -40.16
C LEU A 8 -31.65 -7.22 -39.92
N ILE A 9 -31.51 -6.13 -40.69
CA ILE A 9 -30.39 -5.18 -40.47
C ILE A 9 -30.52 -4.51 -39.08
N GLY A 10 -31.73 -4.13 -38.66
CA GLY A 10 -31.98 -3.55 -37.35
C GLY A 10 -31.62 -4.50 -36.20
N ILE A 11 -32.02 -5.77 -36.32
CA ILE A 11 -31.67 -6.80 -35.32
C ILE A 11 -30.17 -7.03 -35.31
N ALA A 12 -29.49 -7.14 -36.42
CA ALA A 12 -28.05 -7.33 -36.50
C ALA A 12 -27.29 -6.16 -35.86
N LEU A 13 -27.75 -4.91 -36.11
CA LEU A 13 -27.16 -3.72 -35.50
C LEU A 13 -27.37 -3.70 -33.97
N LEU A 14 -28.54 -4.10 -33.48
CA LEU A 14 -28.85 -4.17 -32.08
C LEU A 14 -27.95 -5.21 -31.39
N VAL A 15 -27.79 -6.41 -31.97
CA VAL A 15 -26.90 -7.45 -31.45
C VAL A 15 -25.45 -6.98 -31.44
N PHE A 16 -25.00 -6.29 -32.48
CA PHE A 16 -23.67 -5.74 -32.58
C PHE A 16 -23.41 -4.71 -31.46
N VAL A 17 -24.31 -3.77 -31.24
CA VAL A 17 -24.22 -2.78 -30.15
C VAL A 17 -24.17 -3.45 -28.79
N LEU A 18 -24.99 -4.51 -28.58
CA LEU A 18 -25.00 -5.25 -27.32
C LEU A 18 -23.66 -5.97 -27.07
N LEU A 19 -23.09 -6.59 -28.09
CA LEU A 19 -21.78 -7.25 -27.97
C LEU A 19 -20.67 -6.23 -27.67
N VAL A 20 -20.68 -5.08 -28.34
CA VAL A 20 -19.70 -4.00 -28.10
C VAL A 20 -19.84 -3.47 -26.66
N THR A 21 -21.05 -3.27 -26.16
CA THR A 21 -21.25 -2.81 -24.77
C THR A 21 -20.76 -3.81 -23.73
N ILE A 22 -21.01 -5.10 -23.95
CA ILE A 22 -20.50 -6.17 -23.08
C ILE A 22 -18.96 -6.19 -23.11
N TYR A 23 -18.35 -6.11 -24.30
CA TYR A 23 -16.89 -6.08 -24.44
C TYR A 23 -16.27 -4.89 -23.73
N VAL A 24 -16.84 -3.69 -23.91
CA VAL A 24 -16.38 -2.48 -23.22
C VAL A 24 -16.54 -2.62 -21.70
N ALA A 25 -17.66 -3.13 -21.21
CA ALA A 25 -17.90 -3.33 -19.77
C ALA A 25 -16.87 -4.28 -19.15
N THR A 26 -16.61 -5.42 -19.81
CA THR A 26 -15.63 -6.42 -19.31
C THR A 26 -14.20 -5.89 -19.33
N SER A 27 -13.82 -5.13 -20.35
CA SER A 27 -12.47 -4.55 -20.45
C SER A 27 -12.19 -3.46 -19.41
N ARG A 28 -13.24 -2.83 -18.86
CA ARG A 28 -13.16 -1.77 -17.84
C ARG A 28 -13.17 -2.30 -16.40
N TYR A 29 -13.46 -3.56 -16.22
CA TYR A 29 -13.45 -4.18 -14.91
C TYR A 29 -12.00 -4.50 -14.49
N LYS A 30 -11.53 -3.85 -13.42
CA LYS A 30 -10.21 -4.07 -12.84
C LYS A 30 -10.36 -4.77 -11.51
N LEU A 31 -9.68 -5.91 -11.39
CA LEU A 31 -9.59 -6.65 -10.14
C LEU A 31 -8.41 -6.12 -9.32
N ALA A 32 -8.62 -6.02 -8.00
CA ALA A 32 -7.56 -5.84 -7.03
C ALA A 32 -7.17 -7.22 -6.50
N PRO A 33 -6.01 -7.77 -6.84
CA PRO A 33 -5.53 -9.00 -6.25
C PRO A 33 -5.24 -8.80 -4.75
N SER A 34 -5.18 -9.88 -3.99
CA SER A 34 -5.00 -9.85 -2.53
C SER A 34 -3.64 -9.32 -2.09
N ASP A 35 -2.64 -9.38 -2.95
CA ASP A 35 -1.27 -8.92 -2.69
C ASP A 35 -1.02 -7.45 -3.07
N LYS A 36 -2.04 -6.77 -3.65
CA LYS A 36 -1.93 -5.39 -4.11
C LYS A 36 -3.15 -4.58 -3.73
N ILE A 37 -2.93 -3.30 -3.53
CA ILE A 37 -4.00 -2.31 -3.40
C ILE A 37 -4.24 -1.66 -4.76
N LEU A 38 -5.49 -1.66 -5.21
CA LEU A 38 -5.90 -0.86 -6.36
C LEU A 38 -6.19 0.56 -5.88
N VAL A 39 -5.37 1.50 -6.29
CA VAL A 39 -5.56 2.93 -6.02
C VAL A 39 -6.15 3.58 -7.25
N VAL A 40 -7.33 4.15 -7.12
CA VAL A 40 -8.01 4.91 -8.17
C VAL A 40 -7.96 6.38 -7.80
N TYR A 41 -7.41 7.19 -8.69
CA TYR A 41 -7.27 8.63 -8.49
C TYR A 41 -7.83 9.42 -9.68
N GLY A 42 -8.18 10.68 -9.43
CA GLY A 42 -8.92 11.52 -10.36
C GLY A 42 -10.30 11.88 -9.83
N ASN A 43 -11.31 11.93 -10.69
CA ASN A 43 -12.67 12.26 -10.27
C ASN A 43 -13.32 11.05 -9.57
N VAL A 44 -13.06 10.93 -8.27
CA VAL A 44 -13.64 9.91 -7.41
C VAL A 44 -14.79 10.54 -6.59
N LYS A 45 -15.94 9.87 -6.53
CA LYS A 45 -17.14 10.37 -5.79
C LYS A 45 -16.91 10.49 -4.27
N ASP A 46 -15.92 9.80 -3.72
CA ASP A 46 -15.52 9.94 -2.33
C ASP A 46 -14.66 11.20 -2.15
N LYS A 47 -14.86 11.91 -1.05
CA LYS A 47 -14.27 13.22 -0.72
C LYS A 47 -12.74 13.21 -0.53
N GLY A 48 -12.00 12.56 -1.41
CA GLY A 48 -10.55 12.48 -1.36
C GLY A 48 -9.93 12.40 -2.74
N SER A 49 -8.65 12.72 -2.84
CA SER A 49 -7.86 12.67 -4.07
C SER A 49 -7.62 11.26 -4.61
N ALA A 50 -7.73 10.23 -3.75
CA ALA A 50 -7.55 8.84 -4.10
C ALA A 50 -8.49 7.93 -3.31
N ALA A 51 -9.00 6.88 -3.96
CA ALA A 51 -9.75 5.79 -3.33
C ALA A 51 -8.93 4.50 -3.42
N CYS A 52 -8.71 3.86 -2.29
CA CYS A 52 -7.95 2.62 -2.16
C CYS A 52 -8.90 1.44 -1.98
N TYR A 53 -8.72 0.41 -2.80
CA TYR A 53 -9.50 -0.83 -2.74
C TYR A 53 -8.56 -2.00 -2.51
N HIS A 54 -8.80 -2.72 -1.42
CA HIS A 54 -8.11 -3.97 -1.09
C HIS A 54 -9.07 -5.12 -1.29
N GLY A 55 -8.78 -5.95 -2.29
CA GLY A 55 -9.67 -7.03 -2.72
C GLY A 55 -10.90 -6.57 -3.50
N GLY A 56 -11.46 -7.46 -4.30
CA GLY A 56 -12.61 -7.17 -5.14
C GLY A 56 -12.28 -6.49 -6.45
N GLY A 57 -13.31 -6.05 -7.17
CA GLY A 57 -13.18 -5.41 -8.48
C GLY A 57 -13.89 -4.06 -8.54
N LYS A 58 -13.35 -3.17 -9.32
CA LYS A 58 -13.91 -1.84 -9.58
C LYS A 58 -13.92 -1.55 -11.07
N ILE A 59 -14.99 -0.90 -11.52
CA ILE A 59 -15.04 -0.36 -12.88
C ILE A 59 -14.34 1.01 -12.86
N VAL A 60 -13.31 1.12 -13.66
CA VAL A 60 -12.52 2.37 -13.82
C VAL A 60 -12.82 3.00 -15.15
N TRP A 61 -13.14 4.30 -15.13
CA TRP A 61 -13.38 5.10 -16.34
C TRP A 61 -12.10 5.81 -16.77
N PRO A 62 -11.41 5.36 -17.82
CA PRO A 62 -10.08 5.87 -18.17
C PRO A 62 -10.06 7.31 -18.67
N LEU A 63 -11.22 7.91 -19.00
CA LEU A 63 -11.32 9.30 -19.41
C LEU A 63 -11.18 10.29 -18.23
N ILE A 64 -11.58 9.86 -17.02
CA ILE A 64 -11.67 10.74 -15.84
C ILE A 64 -10.99 10.16 -14.60
N GLN A 65 -10.57 8.89 -14.67
CA GLN A 65 -9.94 8.18 -13.56
C GLN A 65 -8.69 7.46 -14.04
N HIS A 66 -7.65 7.51 -13.23
CA HIS A 66 -6.45 6.71 -13.39
C HIS A 66 -6.39 5.69 -12.28
N TYR A 67 -5.69 4.60 -12.53
CA TYR A 67 -5.47 3.57 -11.52
C TYR A 67 -3.99 3.19 -11.46
N ALA A 68 -3.54 2.83 -10.28
CA ALA A 68 -2.23 2.24 -10.08
C ALA A 68 -2.33 1.15 -9.01
N TYR A 69 -1.39 0.24 -9.03
CA TYR A 69 -1.29 -0.81 -8.04
C TYR A 69 -0.15 -0.48 -7.07
N LEU A 70 -0.44 -0.59 -5.78
CA LEU A 70 0.55 -0.50 -4.71
C LEU A 70 0.76 -1.91 -4.16
N ASP A 71 2.00 -2.38 -4.17
CA ASP A 71 2.36 -3.72 -3.69
C ASP A 71 2.33 -3.75 -2.15
N LEU A 72 1.71 -4.80 -1.59
CA LEU A 72 1.61 -5.03 -0.14
C LEU A 72 2.68 -5.98 0.38
N LYS A 73 3.51 -6.55 -0.52
CA LYS A 73 4.52 -7.51 -0.11
C LYS A 73 5.45 -6.89 0.92
N PRO A 74 5.70 -7.60 2.03
CA PRO A 74 6.67 -7.14 3.00
C PRO A 74 8.07 -7.13 2.39
N MET A 75 8.84 -6.10 2.71
CA MET A 75 10.22 -5.94 2.32
C MET A 75 11.14 -6.05 3.54
N THR A 76 12.32 -6.60 3.35
CA THR A 76 13.30 -6.81 4.41
C THR A 76 14.46 -5.84 4.23
N ILE A 77 14.71 -5.03 5.26
CA ILE A 77 15.76 -4.00 5.28
C ILE A 77 16.82 -4.40 6.31
N SER A 78 18.05 -4.51 5.87
CA SER A 78 19.20 -4.71 6.76
C SER A 78 19.86 -3.36 7.07
N ILE A 79 20.04 -3.09 8.34
CA ILE A 79 20.67 -1.86 8.84
C ILE A 79 21.80 -2.25 9.77
N ASP A 80 23.02 -1.89 9.37
CA ASP A 80 24.21 -2.05 10.17
C ASP A 80 24.52 -0.72 10.89
N LEU A 81 24.20 -0.64 12.14
CA LEU A 81 24.53 0.50 12.97
C LEU A 81 25.96 0.32 13.51
N GLU A 82 26.94 0.86 12.78
CA GLU A 82 28.34 0.83 13.17
C GLU A 82 28.69 2.01 14.07
N HIS A 83 29.57 1.74 15.06
CA HIS A 83 30.10 2.73 15.96
C HIS A 83 29.06 3.56 16.73
N ALA A 84 27.90 2.98 17.02
CA ALA A 84 26.94 3.62 17.90
C ALA A 84 27.52 3.77 19.31
N LEU A 85 27.41 4.97 19.87
CA LEU A 85 27.80 5.22 21.25
C LEU A 85 26.66 4.80 22.17
N SER A 86 26.92 3.79 22.99
CA SER A 86 26.06 3.45 24.13
C SER A 86 26.10 4.59 25.16
N GLN A 87 25.12 4.63 26.02
CA GLN A 87 25.04 5.56 27.16
C GLN A 87 26.30 5.52 28.04
N GLN A 88 26.98 4.40 28.10
CA GLN A 88 28.25 4.20 28.83
C GLN A 88 29.48 4.65 28.02
N ASN A 89 29.26 5.35 26.92
CA ASN A 89 30.31 5.83 26.00
C ASN A 89 31.15 4.70 25.35
N ILE A 90 30.55 3.51 25.27
CA ILE A 90 31.15 2.35 24.61
C ILE A 90 30.66 2.29 23.16
N ARG A 91 31.57 2.10 22.22
CA ARG A 91 31.23 1.87 20.82
C ARG A 91 30.72 0.46 20.62
N ILE A 92 29.50 0.34 20.09
CA ILE A 92 28.86 -0.92 19.80
C ILE A 92 28.45 -0.98 18.32
N ASN A 93 28.48 -2.18 17.75
CA ASN A 93 27.94 -2.45 16.42
C ASN A 93 26.66 -3.25 16.60
N VAL A 94 25.58 -2.78 16.01
CA VAL A 94 24.25 -3.40 16.12
C VAL A 94 23.74 -3.73 14.71
N PRO A 95 24.09 -4.89 14.16
CA PRO A 95 23.47 -5.36 12.93
C PRO A 95 22.01 -5.73 13.21
N SER A 96 21.10 -5.15 12.42
CA SER A 96 19.66 -5.34 12.63
C SER A 96 18.96 -5.56 11.30
N THR A 97 17.98 -6.45 11.30
CA THR A 97 17.15 -6.74 10.13
C THR A 97 15.68 -6.46 10.48
N PHE A 98 15.04 -5.65 9.66
CA PHE A 98 13.64 -5.25 9.82
C PHE A 98 12.82 -5.74 8.64
N THR A 99 11.67 -6.33 8.93
CA THR A 99 10.66 -6.62 7.94
C THR A 99 9.54 -5.61 8.07
N ILE A 100 9.31 -4.85 7.02
CA ILE A 100 8.28 -3.80 6.97
C ILE A 100 7.23 -4.14 5.93
N GLY A 101 6.02 -3.68 6.12
CA GLY A 101 4.91 -3.86 5.19
C GLY A 101 3.90 -2.73 5.31
N ILE A 102 3.11 -2.55 4.25
CA ILE A 102 2.06 -1.55 4.21
C ILE A 102 0.82 -2.13 4.90
N SER A 103 0.26 -1.38 5.84
CA SER A 103 -0.96 -1.78 6.55
C SER A 103 -2.18 -1.73 5.63
N THR A 104 -3.06 -2.72 5.76
CA THR A 104 -4.35 -2.79 5.07
C THR A 104 -5.45 -1.97 5.76
N GLN A 105 -5.15 -1.31 6.87
CA GLN A 105 -6.10 -0.45 7.56
C GLN A 105 -6.47 0.76 6.68
N PRO A 106 -7.76 1.05 6.44
CA PRO A 106 -8.18 2.00 5.41
C PRO A 106 -7.58 3.40 5.52
N SER A 107 -7.43 3.93 6.73
CA SER A 107 -6.84 5.25 6.97
C SER A 107 -5.35 5.30 6.66
N VAL A 108 -4.61 4.27 7.13
CA VAL A 108 -3.15 4.15 6.90
C VAL A 108 -2.87 3.85 5.44
N MET A 109 -3.65 2.97 4.83
CA MET A 109 -3.56 2.59 3.43
C MET A 109 -3.72 3.80 2.49
N LYS A 110 -4.66 4.69 2.78
CA LYS A 110 -4.87 5.92 2.01
C LYS A 110 -3.66 6.86 2.11
N ASN A 111 -3.15 7.08 3.31
CA ASN A 111 -1.96 7.90 3.52
C ASN A 111 -0.72 7.31 2.84
N ALA A 112 -0.56 5.98 2.90
CA ALA A 112 0.51 5.29 2.21
C ALA A 112 0.38 5.44 0.69
N ALA A 113 -0.82 5.27 0.14
CA ALA A 113 -1.07 5.45 -1.28
C ALA A 113 -0.75 6.89 -1.74
N GLU A 114 -1.15 7.91 -1.00
CA GLU A 114 -0.88 9.31 -1.37
C GLU A 114 0.61 9.65 -1.40
N ARG A 115 1.44 8.97 -0.60
CA ARG A 115 2.88 9.25 -0.46
C ARG A 115 3.77 8.32 -1.28
N LEU A 116 3.39 7.06 -1.41
CA LEU A 116 4.24 6.02 -2.01
C LEU A 116 3.83 5.67 -3.44
N LEU A 117 2.66 6.12 -3.90
CA LEU A 117 2.18 5.82 -5.23
C LEU A 117 3.14 6.40 -6.29
N GLY A 118 3.58 5.53 -7.20
CA GLY A 118 4.51 5.91 -8.27
C GLY A 118 5.99 5.84 -7.89
N LEU A 119 6.32 5.58 -6.61
CA LEU A 119 7.69 5.33 -6.21
C LEU A 119 8.08 3.87 -6.49
N PRO A 120 9.26 3.62 -7.04
CA PRO A 120 9.79 2.25 -7.17
C PRO A 120 10.16 1.71 -5.77
N VAL A 121 10.05 0.38 -5.62
CA VAL A 121 10.31 -0.32 -4.35
C VAL A 121 11.65 0.07 -3.70
N PRO A 122 12.78 0.18 -4.44
CA PRO A 122 14.05 0.57 -3.84
C PRO A 122 14.02 1.94 -3.14
N GLN A 123 13.29 2.92 -3.70
CA GLN A 123 13.16 4.24 -3.05
C GLN A 123 12.35 4.18 -1.76
N ILE A 124 11.33 3.31 -1.71
CA ILE A 124 10.54 3.07 -0.51
C ILE A 124 11.41 2.42 0.57
N GLU A 125 12.26 1.47 0.17
CA GLU A 125 13.23 0.82 1.06
C GLU A 125 14.23 1.83 1.64
N ASP A 126 14.80 2.70 0.81
CA ASP A 126 15.75 3.72 1.24
C ASP A 126 15.13 4.72 2.22
N MET A 127 13.93 5.22 1.92
CA MET A 127 13.18 6.10 2.84
C MET A 127 12.90 5.43 4.19
N ALA A 128 12.48 4.17 4.16
CA ALA A 128 12.22 3.41 5.38
C ALA A 128 13.51 3.15 6.16
N LYS A 129 14.61 2.84 5.47
CA LYS A 129 15.92 2.65 6.06
C LYS A 129 16.39 3.90 6.82
N GLU A 130 16.26 5.09 6.22
CA GLU A 130 16.62 6.34 6.87
C GLU A 130 15.82 6.60 8.14
N ILE A 131 14.50 6.38 8.09
CA ILE A 131 13.61 6.58 9.24
C ILE A 131 13.98 5.62 10.37
N ILE A 132 14.15 4.32 10.05
CA ILE A 132 14.47 3.29 11.04
C ILE A 132 15.87 3.54 11.62
N PHE A 133 16.84 3.91 10.78
CA PHE A 133 18.19 4.25 11.22
C PHE A 133 18.20 5.40 12.23
N GLY A 134 17.43 6.47 11.94
CA GLY A 134 17.27 7.59 12.87
C GLY A 134 16.65 7.17 14.21
N GLN A 135 15.61 6.34 14.19
CA GLN A 135 14.98 5.82 15.41
C GLN A 135 15.89 4.89 16.21
N LEU A 136 16.61 4.00 15.53
CA LEU A 136 17.60 3.13 16.18
C LEU A 136 18.66 3.91 16.91
N ARG A 137 19.21 4.95 16.25
CA ARG A 137 20.24 5.79 16.85
C ARG A 137 19.73 6.50 18.10
N LEU A 138 18.50 7.00 18.07
CA LEU A 138 17.86 7.61 19.24
C LEU A 138 17.63 6.60 20.35
N THR A 139 17.16 5.39 20.03
CA THR A 139 16.89 4.34 21.01
C THR A 139 18.16 3.86 21.70
N VAL A 140 19.24 3.67 20.94
CA VAL A 140 20.56 3.25 21.50
C VAL A 140 21.16 4.34 22.38
N ALA A 141 20.98 5.62 22.03
CA ALA A 141 21.46 6.76 22.80
C ALA A 141 20.57 7.09 24.02
N SER A 142 19.31 6.62 24.03
CA SER A 142 18.34 6.93 25.07
C SER A 142 18.52 6.04 26.30
N PRO A 143 18.48 6.60 27.53
CA PRO A 143 18.48 5.78 28.74
C PRO A 143 17.16 4.99 28.81
N VAL A 144 17.21 3.70 28.60
CA VAL A 144 16.10 2.83 28.96
C VAL A 144 16.05 2.79 30.47
N SER A 145 15.14 3.54 31.07
CA SER A 145 14.87 3.48 32.49
C SER A 145 14.28 2.12 32.83
N TYR A 146 15.10 1.17 33.25
CA TYR A 146 14.67 -0.10 33.84
C TYR A 146 14.07 0.12 35.24
N THR A 147 13.16 1.07 35.39
CA THR A 147 12.55 1.38 36.70
C THR A 147 11.39 0.46 37.06
N HIS A 148 11.10 -0.59 36.27
CA HIS A 148 9.97 -1.48 36.53
C HIS A 148 10.33 -2.95 36.86
N LEU A 149 11.60 -3.26 37.13
CA LEU A 149 12.02 -4.57 37.63
C LEU A 149 12.46 -4.51 39.09
N THR A 150 11.74 -3.77 39.92
CA THR A 150 11.74 -4.06 41.35
C THR A 150 10.79 -5.24 41.59
N LEU A 151 11.32 -6.44 41.59
CA LEU A 151 10.65 -7.59 42.17
C LEU A 151 10.20 -7.20 43.58
N PRO A 152 8.93 -7.40 43.96
CA PRO A 152 8.53 -7.22 45.34
C PRO A 152 9.29 -8.28 46.17
N THR A 153 10.29 -7.82 46.88
CA THR A 153 10.94 -8.64 47.92
C THR A 153 9.91 -8.86 49.02
N ASN A 154 9.31 -10.02 49.02
CA ASN A 154 8.44 -10.45 50.10
C ASN A 154 9.30 -10.71 51.36
N SER A 155 9.47 -9.71 52.20
CA SER A 155 10.04 -9.85 53.52
C SER A 155 8.91 -10.19 54.47
N ASN A 156 8.58 -11.49 54.57
CA ASN A 156 7.86 -12.05 55.71
C ASN A 156 8.89 -12.69 56.64
N VAL A 157 9.14 -12.04 57.74
CA VAL A 157 9.55 -12.63 59.03
C VAL A 157 8.61 -12.09 60.05
#